data_db9e01819935cfa8a86b8500b76a1108
#
_entry.id   db9e01819935cfa8a86b8500b76a1108
#
_cell.length_a   1.000
_cell.length_b   1.000
_cell.length_c   1.000
_cell.angle_alpha   90.00
_cell.angle_beta   90.00
_cell.angle_gamma   90.00
#
_symmetry.space_group_name_H-M   'P 1'
#
loop_
_entity.id
_entity.type
_entity.pdbx_description
1 polymer ?
#
loop_
_entity_poly.entity_id
_entity_poly.type
_entity_poly.pdbx_seq_one_letter_code
_entity_poly.pdbx_strand_id
1 'polypeptide(L)'
;MKVGLLAYSTNTGLGHQTYEFYRHMKPAKTLVADLGKFNRMPTHHDRYPDAAVVAGIPDCNRMEWLLEGMDAIFVAETPLNFCLFKRAREKGIVTIQQYNYEFLDFFRHPDWDKPGILAAPTVWNIDKVKALNAAPVMEWPVPISRDLIPFRKIEQCKTFVHVIGRPAVHDRNGTLSFLEAAKKIGNRFKYKVYYQEPIDQRAVEYFTPVKRALERAKESLQLEIIVDAPNYTDIYAEGDVLVLPRRYGGLCLPANEALSAGMPVIMTDVSPNDALLPKEWLVPAKFTHRFFAHVDIDVFEADANMLAFKMLEFEKQEFMQWSNERANEIAESMSWETMKPRYEALIEQVCKK
;
A
#
# COMPACT_ATOMS: atom_id res chain seq x y z
N MET A 1 0.48 1.64 -28.30
CA MET A 1 -0.54 0.76 -27.69
C MET A 1 -1.54 1.58 -26.91
N LYS A 2 -2.80 1.17 -26.95
CA LYS A 2 -3.88 1.84 -26.21
C LYS A 2 -4.22 1.03 -24.96
N VAL A 3 -4.00 1.61 -23.81
CA VAL A 3 -4.28 0.99 -22.51
C VAL A 3 -5.57 1.57 -21.93
N GLY A 4 -6.46 0.71 -21.47
CA GLY A 4 -7.62 1.09 -20.67
C GLY A 4 -7.34 0.89 -19.18
N LEU A 5 -8.00 1.66 -18.33
CA LEU A 5 -7.89 1.59 -16.87
C LEU A 5 -9.25 1.39 -16.23
N LEU A 6 -9.37 0.38 -15.38
CA LEU A 6 -10.44 0.31 -14.39
C LEU A 6 -9.94 0.92 -13.09
N ALA A 7 -10.51 2.06 -12.72
CA ALA A 7 -10.06 2.88 -11.60
C ALA A 7 -11.11 2.98 -10.48
N TYR A 8 -10.68 3.51 -9.34
CA TYR A 8 -11.51 3.70 -8.15
C TYR A 8 -11.37 5.14 -7.65
N SER A 9 -12.50 5.76 -7.28
CA SER A 9 -12.55 7.18 -6.91
C SER A 9 -12.46 7.44 -5.40
N THR A 10 -12.35 6.41 -4.56
CA THR A 10 -12.30 6.56 -3.10
C THR A 10 -10.91 6.86 -2.57
N ASN A 11 -10.83 7.52 -1.41
CA ASN A 11 -9.56 7.84 -0.75
C ASN A 11 -8.99 6.63 0.02
N THR A 12 -8.73 5.55 -0.72
CA THR A 12 -8.15 4.29 -0.26
C THR A 12 -6.82 4.04 -0.95
N GLY A 13 -6.02 3.10 -0.44
CA GLY A 13 -4.80 2.67 -1.12
C GLY A 13 -5.04 2.29 -2.59
N LEU A 14 -6.15 1.62 -2.87
CA LEU A 14 -6.55 1.24 -4.21
C LEU A 14 -6.89 2.46 -5.09
N GLY A 15 -7.62 3.43 -4.56
CA GLY A 15 -7.92 4.67 -5.27
C GLY A 15 -6.66 5.50 -5.55
N HIS A 16 -5.73 5.55 -4.61
CA HIS A 16 -4.43 6.21 -4.83
C HIS A 16 -3.61 5.52 -5.92
N GLN A 17 -3.48 4.19 -5.89
CA GLN A 17 -2.75 3.43 -6.91
C GLN A 17 -3.32 3.65 -8.31
N THR A 18 -4.65 3.58 -8.48
CA THR A 18 -5.28 3.78 -9.80
C THR A 18 -5.17 5.22 -10.27
N TYR A 19 -5.23 6.20 -9.35
CA TYR A 19 -5.03 7.60 -9.69
C TYR A 19 -3.61 7.89 -10.15
N GLU A 20 -2.61 7.32 -9.51
CA GLU A 20 -1.21 7.46 -9.92
C GLU A 20 -0.95 6.81 -11.28
N PHE A 21 -1.50 5.62 -11.52
CA PHE A 21 -1.45 5.01 -12.85
C PHE A 21 -2.12 5.92 -13.91
N TYR A 22 -3.29 6.48 -13.62
CA TYR A 22 -3.98 7.41 -14.52
C TYR A 22 -3.13 8.63 -14.86
N ARG A 23 -2.53 9.28 -13.86
CA ARG A 23 -1.72 10.48 -14.06
C ARG A 23 -0.48 10.24 -14.91
N HIS A 24 0.23 9.16 -14.64
CA HIS A 24 1.54 8.90 -15.23
C HIS A 24 1.46 8.11 -16.55
N MET A 25 0.58 7.12 -16.63
CA MET A 25 0.45 6.27 -17.82
C MET A 25 -0.53 6.83 -18.87
N LYS A 26 -1.39 7.78 -18.50
CA LYS A 26 -2.36 8.45 -19.39
C LYS A 26 -3.15 7.45 -20.25
N PRO A 27 -3.97 6.59 -19.62
CA PRO A 27 -4.72 5.56 -20.33
C PRO A 27 -5.65 6.17 -21.38
N ALA A 28 -5.83 5.47 -22.50
CA ALA A 28 -6.68 5.92 -23.61
C ALA A 28 -8.19 5.95 -23.25
N LYS A 29 -8.60 5.07 -22.31
CA LYS A 29 -9.92 5.07 -21.69
C LYS A 29 -9.80 4.78 -20.20
N THR A 30 -10.64 5.42 -19.41
CA THR A 30 -10.74 5.15 -17.97
C THR A 30 -12.21 4.95 -17.58
N LEU A 31 -12.49 3.85 -16.90
CA LEU A 31 -13.74 3.55 -16.25
C LEU A 31 -13.56 3.61 -14.74
N VAL A 32 -14.24 4.53 -14.08
CA VAL A 32 -14.18 4.69 -12.62
C VAL A 32 -15.36 4.00 -11.97
N ALA A 33 -15.08 3.01 -11.13
CA ALA A 33 -16.05 2.44 -10.23
C ALA A 33 -16.18 3.33 -8.97
N ASP A 34 -17.33 3.98 -8.82
CA ASP A 34 -17.64 4.75 -7.61
C ASP A 34 -18.14 3.83 -6.50
N LEU A 35 -17.23 3.45 -5.62
CA LEU A 35 -17.51 2.62 -4.45
C LEU A 35 -17.77 3.44 -3.18
N GLY A 36 -18.03 4.74 -3.28
CA GLY A 36 -18.20 5.63 -2.14
C GLY A 36 -19.25 5.16 -1.15
N LYS A 37 -20.42 4.73 -1.64
CA LYS A 37 -21.48 4.15 -0.79
C LYS A 37 -21.06 2.83 -0.16
N PHE A 38 -20.33 2.00 -0.89
CA PHE A 38 -19.84 0.71 -0.41
C PHE A 38 -18.79 0.87 0.69
N ASN A 39 -17.86 1.78 0.47
CA ASN A 39 -16.76 2.06 1.39
C ASN A 39 -17.11 3.09 2.47
N ARG A 40 -18.32 3.67 2.44
CA ARG A 40 -18.74 4.78 3.31
C ARG A 40 -17.71 5.91 3.35
N MET A 41 -17.25 6.33 2.19
CA MET A 41 -16.22 7.35 2.01
C MET A 41 -16.60 8.35 0.94
N PRO A 42 -16.08 9.59 1.04
CA PRO A 42 -16.12 10.54 -0.06
C PRO A 42 -15.47 9.97 -1.33
N THR A 43 -15.95 10.39 -2.48
CA THR A 43 -15.40 10.06 -3.80
C THR A 43 -14.79 11.29 -4.43
N HIS A 44 -13.75 11.10 -5.20
CA HIS A 44 -12.96 12.15 -5.83
C HIS A 44 -12.97 11.97 -7.34
N HIS A 45 -14.14 12.21 -7.96
CA HIS A 45 -14.33 12.11 -9.42
C HIS A 45 -13.52 13.17 -10.17
N ASP A 46 -13.28 14.32 -9.55
CA ASP A 46 -12.45 15.41 -10.03
C ASP A 46 -11.01 14.99 -10.40
N ARG A 47 -10.52 13.90 -9.79
CA ARG A 47 -9.23 13.30 -10.13
C ARG A 47 -9.19 12.69 -11.54
N TYR A 48 -10.34 12.39 -12.13
CA TYR A 48 -10.48 11.69 -13.41
C TYR A 48 -11.36 12.47 -14.40
N PRO A 49 -10.94 13.66 -14.87
CA PRO A 49 -11.79 14.58 -15.64
C PRO A 49 -12.32 13.97 -16.96
N ASP A 50 -11.56 13.05 -17.57
CA ASP A 50 -11.89 12.45 -18.87
C ASP A 50 -12.45 11.01 -18.74
N ALA A 51 -12.78 10.57 -17.53
CA ALA A 51 -13.24 9.21 -17.28
C ALA A 51 -14.77 9.07 -17.33
N ALA A 52 -15.22 7.88 -17.74
CA ALA A 52 -16.59 7.46 -17.48
C ALA A 52 -16.72 6.99 -16.03
N VAL A 53 -17.71 7.52 -15.30
CA VAL A 53 -17.97 7.16 -13.91
C VAL A 53 -19.22 6.32 -13.81
N VAL A 54 -19.15 5.22 -13.04
CA VAL A 54 -20.28 4.33 -12.77
C VAL A 54 -20.48 4.21 -11.26
N ALA A 55 -21.70 4.48 -10.79
CA ALA A 55 -22.06 4.28 -9.39
C ALA A 55 -22.07 2.78 -9.05
N GLY A 56 -21.20 2.38 -8.13
CA GLY A 56 -21.06 0.97 -7.71
C GLY A 56 -20.20 0.13 -8.65
N ILE A 57 -20.52 -1.15 -8.73
CA ILE A 57 -19.78 -2.13 -9.55
C ILE A 57 -20.22 -2.04 -11.01
N PRO A 58 -19.30 -1.81 -11.96
CA PRO A 58 -19.63 -1.76 -13.39
C PRO A 58 -20.21 -3.10 -13.87
N ASP A 59 -21.26 -3.02 -14.67
CA ASP A 59 -21.83 -4.19 -15.35
C ASP A 59 -21.01 -4.61 -16.58
N CYS A 60 -21.40 -5.73 -17.20
CA CYS A 60 -20.68 -6.25 -18.36
C CYS A 60 -20.76 -5.34 -19.59
N ASN A 61 -21.77 -4.48 -19.72
CA ASN A 61 -21.86 -3.52 -20.84
C ASN A 61 -20.87 -2.38 -20.66
N ARG A 62 -20.68 -1.92 -19.43
CA ARG A 62 -19.65 -0.92 -19.10
C ARG A 62 -18.23 -1.47 -19.27
N MET A 63 -18.03 -2.74 -18.92
CA MET A 63 -16.76 -3.43 -19.21
C MET A 63 -16.52 -3.54 -20.72
N GLU A 64 -17.56 -3.86 -21.51
CA GLU A 64 -17.48 -3.90 -22.97
C GLU A 64 -17.06 -2.54 -23.56
N TRP A 65 -17.67 -1.44 -23.08
CA TRP A 65 -17.27 -0.09 -23.48
C TRP A 65 -15.79 0.20 -23.18
N LEU A 66 -15.29 -0.24 -22.02
CA LEU A 66 -13.88 -0.06 -21.63
C LEU A 66 -12.94 -0.81 -22.59
N LEU A 67 -13.34 -1.99 -23.06
CA LEU A 67 -12.54 -2.83 -23.94
C LEU A 67 -12.43 -2.31 -25.39
N GLU A 68 -13.40 -1.50 -25.86
CA GLU A 68 -13.45 -1.08 -27.28
C GLU A 68 -12.21 -0.31 -27.72
N GLY A 69 -11.46 -0.89 -28.66
CA GLY A 69 -10.27 -0.30 -29.27
C GLY A 69 -9.04 -0.24 -28.36
N MET A 70 -9.01 -1.04 -27.29
CA MET A 70 -7.86 -1.16 -26.40
C MET A 70 -7.01 -2.38 -26.78
N ASP A 71 -5.71 -2.29 -26.52
CA ASP A 71 -4.76 -3.39 -26.63
C ASP A 71 -4.59 -4.12 -25.28
N ALA A 72 -4.66 -3.36 -24.19
CA ALA A 72 -4.58 -3.87 -22.83
C ALA A 72 -5.50 -3.15 -21.87
N ILE A 73 -5.90 -3.83 -20.78
CA ILE A 73 -6.62 -3.24 -19.65
C ILE A 73 -5.80 -3.46 -18.37
N PHE A 74 -5.57 -2.39 -17.64
CA PHE A 74 -4.96 -2.44 -16.29
C PHE A 74 -6.05 -2.36 -15.22
N VAL A 75 -5.95 -3.25 -14.23
CA VAL A 75 -6.85 -3.31 -13.07
C VAL A 75 -6.00 -3.43 -11.80
N ALA A 76 -6.20 -2.56 -10.83
CA ALA A 76 -5.62 -2.74 -9.51
C ALA A 76 -6.56 -3.57 -8.64
N GLU A 77 -6.02 -4.56 -7.93
CA GLU A 77 -6.66 -5.52 -7.04
C GLU A 77 -7.66 -6.46 -7.74
N THR A 78 -8.92 -6.12 -7.81
CA THR A 78 -9.96 -6.94 -8.44
C THR A 78 -10.83 -6.10 -9.37
N PRO A 79 -11.30 -6.63 -10.51
CA PRO A 79 -12.22 -5.91 -11.38
C PRO A 79 -13.63 -5.76 -10.78
N LEU A 80 -13.92 -6.40 -9.64
CA LEU A 80 -15.24 -6.53 -9.02
C LEU A 80 -16.29 -7.26 -9.88
N ASN A 81 -16.11 -7.29 -11.20
CA ASN A 81 -16.92 -8.04 -12.16
C ASN A 81 -15.97 -8.77 -13.14
N PHE A 82 -15.84 -10.06 -12.95
CA PHE A 82 -14.92 -10.93 -13.66
C PHE A 82 -15.28 -11.17 -15.13
N CYS A 83 -16.48 -10.75 -15.60
CA CYS A 83 -16.82 -10.80 -17.02
C CYS A 83 -15.83 -9.99 -17.88
N LEU A 84 -15.11 -9.02 -17.31
CA LEU A 84 -14.04 -8.27 -17.96
C LEU A 84 -12.99 -9.21 -18.57
N PHE A 85 -12.51 -10.19 -17.81
CA PHE A 85 -11.44 -11.09 -18.25
C PHE A 85 -11.89 -12.00 -19.40
N LYS A 86 -13.11 -12.55 -19.34
CA LYS A 86 -13.66 -13.37 -20.41
C LYS A 86 -13.79 -12.57 -21.71
N ARG A 87 -14.45 -11.39 -21.63
CA ARG A 87 -14.71 -10.55 -22.80
C ARG A 87 -13.43 -9.99 -23.43
N ALA A 88 -12.44 -9.63 -22.60
CA ALA A 88 -11.14 -9.22 -23.07
C ALA A 88 -10.44 -10.33 -23.88
N ARG A 89 -10.44 -11.56 -23.35
CA ARG A 89 -9.85 -12.72 -24.01
C ARG A 89 -10.54 -13.03 -25.35
N GLU A 90 -11.87 -12.96 -25.41
CA GLU A 90 -12.65 -13.15 -26.65
C GLU A 90 -12.30 -12.12 -27.73
N LYS A 91 -11.81 -10.94 -27.35
CA LYS A 91 -11.39 -9.85 -28.25
C LYS A 91 -9.87 -9.80 -28.50
N GLY A 92 -9.09 -10.69 -27.89
CA GLY A 92 -7.62 -10.67 -27.98
C GLY A 92 -6.98 -9.49 -27.19
N ILE A 93 -7.70 -8.93 -26.22
CA ILE A 93 -7.22 -7.84 -25.37
C ILE A 93 -6.58 -8.41 -24.11
N VAL A 94 -5.36 -7.98 -23.80
CA VAL A 94 -4.64 -8.44 -22.59
C VAL A 94 -5.18 -7.74 -21.35
N THR A 95 -5.47 -8.51 -20.29
CA THR A 95 -5.82 -7.94 -19.00
C THR A 95 -4.68 -8.13 -17.99
N ILE A 96 -4.30 -7.05 -17.32
CA ILE A 96 -3.23 -6.99 -16.33
C ILE A 96 -3.86 -6.68 -15.00
N GLN A 97 -3.93 -7.67 -14.10
CA GLN A 97 -4.45 -7.48 -12.75
C GLN A 97 -3.30 -7.32 -11.76
N GLN A 98 -3.11 -6.12 -11.22
CA GLN A 98 -2.19 -5.89 -10.11
C GLN A 98 -2.87 -6.31 -8.81
N TYR A 99 -2.55 -7.51 -8.35
CA TYR A 99 -3.26 -8.14 -7.23
C TYR A 99 -2.73 -7.71 -5.86
N ASN A 100 -3.58 -7.77 -4.85
CA ASN A 100 -3.18 -7.88 -3.45
C ASN A 100 -3.38 -9.31 -2.98
N TYR A 101 -2.33 -9.96 -2.48
CA TYR A 101 -2.36 -11.39 -2.11
C TYR A 101 -3.52 -11.72 -1.16
N GLU A 102 -3.76 -10.87 -0.16
CA GLU A 102 -4.81 -11.06 0.85
C GLU A 102 -6.24 -10.97 0.31
N PHE A 103 -6.42 -10.44 -0.89
CA PHE A 103 -7.71 -10.28 -1.58
C PHE A 103 -7.76 -11.00 -2.93
N LEU A 104 -6.83 -11.92 -3.19
CA LEU A 104 -6.80 -12.63 -4.46
C LEU A 104 -7.87 -13.71 -4.50
N ASP A 105 -9.00 -13.39 -5.12
CA ASP A 105 -10.21 -14.22 -5.15
C ASP A 105 -10.05 -15.59 -5.82
N PHE A 106 -9.03 -15.78 -6.66
CA PHE A 106 -8.76 -17.07 -7.30
C PHE A 106 -8.39 -18.19 -6.32
N PHE A 107 -7.91 -17.87 -5.12
CA PHE A 107 -7.74 -18.85 -4.05
C PHE A 107 -9.09 -19.36 -3.52
N ARG A 108 -10.12 -18.51 -3.58
CA ARG A 108 -11.46 -18.80 -3.11
C ARG A 108 -12.39 -19.29 -4.23
N HIS A 109 -12.20 -18.75 -5.43
CA HIS A 109 -13.05 -19.02 -6.61
C HIS A 109 -12.18 -19.42 -7.81
N PRO A 110 -11.65 -20.67 -7.82
CA PRO A 110 -10.73 -21.13 -8.86
C PRO A 110 -11.36 -21.18 -10.27
N ASP A 111 -12.70 -21.30 -10.33
CA ASP A 111 -13.45 -21.41 -11.59
C ASP A 111 -13.77 -20.06 -12.24
N TRP A 112 -13.49 -18.96 -11.56
CA TRP A 112 -13.73 -17.62 -12.14
C TRP A 112 -12.82 -17.36 -13.34
N ASP A 113 -13.30 -16.51 -14.25
CA ASP A 113 -12.50 -16.06 -15.38
C ASP A 113 -11.21 -15.37 -14.90
N LYS A 114 -10.13 -15.67 -15.61
CA LYS A 114 -8.76 -15.29 -15.19
C LYS A 114 -8.23 -14.14 -16.03
N PRO A 115 -7.38 -13.27 -15.47
CA PRO A 115 -6.69 -12.24 -16.23
C PRO A 115 -5.67 -12.84 -17.20
N GLY A 116 -5.20 -12.05 -18.15
CA GLY A 116 -4.07 -12.42 -18.99
C GLY A 116 -2.77 -12.48 -18.21
N ILE A 117 -2.57 -11.56 -17.25
CA ILE A 117 -1.38 -11.44 -16.38
C ILE A 117 -1.80 -11.12 -14.96
N LEU A 118 -1.16 -11.76 -13.98
CA LEU A 118 -1.14 -11.37 -12.58
C LEU A 118 0.12 -10.55 -12.29
N ALA A 119 -0.06 -9.25 -12.06
CA ALA A 119 1.00 -8.31 -11.77
C ALA A 119 1.25 -8.24 -10.25
N ALA A 120 2.43 -8.67 -9.79
CA ALA A 120 2.80 -8.69 -8.38
C ALA A 120 3.33 -7.32 -7.94
N PRO A 121 2.64 -6.56 -7.07
CA PRO A 121 3.09 -5.25 -6.62
C PRO A 121 4.30 -5.32 -5.69
N THR A 122 4.55 -6.48 -5.09
CA THR A 122 5.71 -6.81 -4.25
C THR A 122 6.01 -8.31 -4.37
N VAL A 123 7.12 -8.74 -3.79
CA VAL A 123 7.51 -10.17 -3.73
C VAL A 123 6.70 -10.98 -2.70
N TRP A 124 5.79 -10.34 -1.93
CA TRP A 124 5.05 -11.01 -0.87
C TRP A 124 4.21 -12.19 -1.38
N ASN A 125 4.56 -13.38 -0.92
CA ASN A 125 3.89 -14.63 -1.28
C ASN A 125 3.79 -14.91 -2.81
N ILE A 126 4.67 -14.33 -3.63
CA ILE A 126 4.62 -14.45 -5.09
C ILE A 126 4.65 -15.93 -5.55
N ASP A 127 5.39 -16.79 -4.85
CA ASP A 127 5.48 -18.21 -5.19
C ASP A 127 4.17 -18.97 -4.90
N LYS A 128 3.42 -18.57 -3.87
CA LYS A 128 2.08 -19.09 -3.61
C LYS A 128 1.11 -18.68 -4.73
N VAL A 129 1.24 -17.46 -5.26
CA VAL A 129 0.43 -16.99 -6.38
C VAL A 129 0.82 -17.72 -7.68
N LYS A 130 2.10 -17.93 -7.94
CA LYS A 130 2.56 -18.74 -9.09
C LYS A 130 2.04 -20.18 -9.02
N ALA A 131 2.05 -20.79 -7.83
CA ALA A 131 1.54 -22.15 -7.61
C ALA A 131 0.03 -22.28 -7.87
N LEU A 132 -0.73 -21.19 -7.84
CA LEU A 132 -2.14 -21.15 -8.20
C LEU A 132 -2.39 -21.49 -9.68
N ASN A 133 -1.40 -21.24 -10.53
CA ASN A 133 -1.46 -21.45 -11.98
C ASN A 133 -2.70 -20.83 -12.66
N ALA A 134 -3.18 -19.70 -12.13
CA ALA A 134 -4.34 -18.99 -12.64
C ALA A 134 -4.02 -18.19 -13.91
N ALA A 135 -2.87 -17.52 -13.94
CA ALA A 135 -2.31 -16.78 -15.07
C ALA A 135 -0.80 -16.59 -14.85
N PRO A 136 -0.02 -16.23 -15.89
CA PRO A 136 1.38 -15.85 -15.72
C PRO A 136 1.54 -14.75 -14.68
N VAL A 137 2.50 -14.90 -13.75
CA VAL A 137 2.79 -13.94 -12.69
C VAL A 137 4.06 -13.17 -13.05
N MET A 138 3.97 -11.84 -13.06
CA MET A 138 5.10 -10.94 -13.34
C MET A 138 5.29 -9.97 -12.17
N GLU A 139 6.54 -9.68 -11.82
CA GLU A 139 6.84 -8.61 -10.86
C GLU A 139 6.54 -7.26 -11.49
N TRP A 140 5.70 -6.50 -10.79
CA TRP A 140 5.19 -5.21 -11.25
C TRP A 140 5.13 -4.23 -10.08
N PRO A 141 6.31 -3.82 -9.52
CA PRO A 141 6.38 -2.99 -8.33
C PRO A 141 5.63 -1.68 -8.51
N VAL A 142 4.91 -1.25 -7.49
CA VAL A 142 4.18 0.02 -7.50
C VAL A 142 5.17 1.18 -7.36
N PRO A 143 5.20 2.11 -8.31
CA PRO A 143 6.09 3.27 -8.25
C PRO A 143 5.77 4.21 -7.09
N ILE A 144 6.75 4.99 -6.69
CA ILE A 144 6.64 6.02 -5.66
C ILE A 144 6.34 7.36 -6.31
N SER A 145 5.29 8.04 -5.84
CA SER A 145 4.94 9.39 -6.29
C SER A 145 5.72 10.45 -5.54
N ARG A 146 6.70 11.04 -6.19
CA ARG A 146 7.55 12.08 -5.60
C ARG A 146 6.98 13.50 -5.72
N ASP A 147 6.10 13.75 -6.65
CA ASP A 147 5.48 15.05 -6.88
C ASP A 147 4.38 15.40 -5.87
N LEU A 148 3.74 14.39 -5.26
CA LEU A 148 2.74 14.60 -4.20
C LEU A 148 3.36 14.82 -2.82
N ILE A 149 4.50 14.18 -2.57
CA ILE A 149 5.22 14.21 -1.28
C ILE A 149 6.68 14.51 -1.57
N PRO A 150 7.07 15.80 -1.61
CA PRO A 150 8.42 16.19 -1.98
C PRO A 150 9.44 15.78 -0.92
N PHE A 151 10.62 15.46 -1.39
CA PHE A 151 11.76 15.19 -0.53
C PHE A 151 12.09 16.40 0.37
N ARG A 152 12.42 16.13 1.62
CA ARG A 152 13.00 17.10 2.56
C ARG A 152 14.26 16.53 3.21
N LYS A 153 15.23 17.38 3.41
CA LYS A 153 16.44 17.04 4.14
C LYS A 153 16.13 16.97 5.64
N ILE A 154 16.44 15.82 6.25
CA ILE A 154 16.25 15.59 7.68
C ILE A 154 17.60 15.32 8.31
N GLU A 155 18.07 16.23 9.14
CA GLU A 155 19.41 16.17 9.75
C GLU A 155 19.41 15.51 11.14
N GLN A 156 18.27 15.56 11.84
CA GLN A 156 18.11 15.02 13.19
C GLN A 156 16.74 14.41 13.36
N CYS A 157 16.66 13.30 14.07
CA CYS A 157 15.40 12.69 14.48
C CYS A 157 14.91 13.35 15.78
N LYS A 158 13.74 13.93 15.74
CA LYS A 158 13.02 14.51 16.90
C LYS A 158 11.65 13.88 17.08
N THR A 159 11.05 13.39 15.99
CA THR A 159 9.69 12.91 15.96
C THR A 159 9.59 11.57 15.21
N PHE A 160 9.17 10.54 15.91
CA PHE A 160 8.75 9.28 15.30
C PHE A 160 7.28 9.34 14.91
N VAL A 161 6.98 8.88 13.71
CA VAL A 161 5.61 8.78 13.19
C VAL A 161 5.21 7.32 13.09
N HIS A 162 3.98 7.01 13.46
CA HIS A 162 3.35 5.72 13.25
C HIS A 162 2.00 5.90 12.54
N VAL A 163 1.75 5.13 11.50
CA VAL A 163 0.52 5.21 10.71
C VAL A 163 -0.24 3.89 10.85
N ILE A 164 -1.37 3.94 11.52
CA ILE A 164 -2.29 2.79 11.61
C ILE A 164 -3.10 2.67 10.31
N GLY A 165 -3.44 3.84 9.71
CA GLY A 165 -4.37 3.90 8.60
C GLY A 165 -5.78 3.47 9.04
N ARG A 166 -6.50 2.72 8.22
CA ARG A 166 -7.72 2.05 8.65
C ARG A 166 -7.37 0.89 9.57
N PRO A 167 -8.00 0.82 10.76
CA PRO A 167 -7.81 -0.29 11.66
C PRO A 167 -8.09 -1.64 10.98
N ALA A 168 -7.15 -2.55 11.08
CA ALA A 168 -7.24 -3.89 10.51
C ALA A 168 -7.08 -4.96 11.59
N VAL A 169 -7.53 -6.17 11.29
CA VAL A 169 -7.44 -7.31 12.20
C VAL A 169 -5.97 -7.52 12.65
N HIS A 170 -5.80 -8.04 13.84
CA HIS A 170 -4.49 -8.40 14.40
C HIS A 170 -3.47 -7.26 14.45
N ASP A 171 -3.91 -5.99 14.58
CA ASP A 171 -3.00 -4.83 14.64
C ASP A 171 -1.95 -4.85 13.52
N ARG A 172 -2.42 -4.85 12.26
CA ARG A 172 -1.62 -5.04 11.04
C ARG A 172 -0.29 -4.29 11.04
N ASN A 173 -0.30 -3.04 11.48
CA ASN A 173 0.88 -2.17 11.43
C ASN A 173 1.74 -2.21 12.71
N GLY A 174 1.38 -3.07 13.69
CA GLY A 174 2.18 -3.32 14.88
C GLY A 174 2.20 -2.17 15.87
N THR A 175 1.05 -1.49 16.04
CA THR A 175 0.90 -0.33 16.94
C THR A 175 1.25 -0.68 18.38
N LEU A 176 0.88 -1.87 18.85
CA LEU A 176 1.18 -2.29 20.22
C LEU A 176 2.68 -2.45 20.44
N SER A 177 3.41 -3.06 19.48
CA SER A 177 4.88 -3.18 19.55
C SER A 177 5.56 -1.80 19.48
N PHE A 178 5.05 -0.88 18.63
CA PHE A 178 5.52 0.50 18.57
C PHE A 178 5.37 1.22 19.92
N LEU A 179 4.19 1.15 20.54
CA LEU A 179 3.92 1.81 21.83
C LEU A 179 4.76 1.21 22.96
N GLU A 180 5.00 -0.10 22.96
CA GLU A 180 5.89 -0.74 23.91
C GLU A 180 7.34 -0.27 23.76
N ALA A 181 7.84 -0.19 22.52
CA ALA A 181 9.16 0.34 22.24
C ALA A 181 9.28 1.82 22.65
N ALA A 182 8.28 2.64 22.30
CA ALA A 182 8.23 4.06 22.70
C ALA A 182 8.26 4.25 24.21
N LYS A 183 7.52 3.43 24.98
CA LYS A 183 7.56 3.46 26.45
C LYS A 183 8.94 3.14 27.03
N LYS A 184 9.69 2.24 26.40
CA LYS A 184 11.07 1.91 26.83
C LYS A 184 12.05 3.07 26.59
N ILE A 185 11.84 3.85 25.53
CA ILE A 185 12.63 5.03 25.16
C ILE A 185 12.24 6.23 26.03
N GLY A 186 10.97 6.37 26.38
CA GLY A 186 10.42 7.49 27.11
C GLY A 186 10.32 8.76 26.27
N ASN A 187 10.39 9.92 26.94
CA ASN A 187 10.19 11.23 26.31
C ASN A 187 11.45 11.86 25.68
N ARG A 188 12.40 11.02 25.24
CA ARG A 188 13.57 11.48 24.48
C ARG A 188 13.18 12.01 23.09
N PHE A 189 12.06 11.54 22.55
CA PHE A 189 11.49 11.93 21.28
C PHE A 189 10.03 12.28 21.42
N LYS A 190 9.49 12.95 20.41
CA LYS A 190 8.04 13.09 20.22
C LYS A 190 7.53 11.91 19.41
N TYR A 191 6.28 11.56 19.62
CA TYR A 191 5.60 10.49 18.89
C TYR A 191 4.31 11.03 18.30
N LYS A 192 4.06 10.73 17.01
CA LYS A 192 2.81 11.03 16.35
C LYS A 192 2.18 9.75 15.83
N VAL A 193 0.92 9.53 16.12
CA VAL A 193 0.17 8.37 15.63
C VAL A 193 -1.02 8.86 14.82
N TYR A 194 -1.10 8.41 13.58
CA TYR A 194 -2.19 8.73 12.66
C TYR A 194 -3.08 7.51 12.43
N TYR A 195 -4.40 7.69 12.54
CA TYR A 195 -5.35 6.66 12.15
C TYR A 195 -6.62 7.26 11.56
N GLN A 196 -7.37 6.43 10.83
CA GLN A 196 -8.72 6.74 10.36
C GLN A 196 -9.74 6.09 11.28
N GLU A 197 -10.86 6.77 11.55
CA GLU A 197 -11.92 6.17 12.38
C GLU A 197 -12.45 4.86 11.74
N PRO A 198 -12.73 3.84 12.57
CA PRO A 198 -13.33 2.61 12.10
C PRO A 198 -14.69 2.84 11.45
N ILE A 199 -14.93 2.23 10.29
CA ILE A 199 -16.16 2.45 9.50
C ILE A 199 -17.31 1.52 9.87
N ASP A 200 -17.05 0.45 10.60
CA ASP A 200 -18.04 -0.55 10.99
C ASP A 200 -17.74 -1.14 12.37
N GLN A 201 -18.72 -1.85 12.94
CA GLN A 201 -18.63 -2.43 14.28
C GLN A 201 -17.48 -3.43 14.43
N ARG A 202 -17.19 -4.21 13.39
CA ARG A 202 -16.11 -5.20 13.40
C ARG A 202 -14.74 -4.52 13.49
N ALA A 203 -14.54 -3.44 12.73
CA ALA A 203 -13.31 -2.64 12.80
C ALA A 203 -13.15 -1.97 14.18
N VAL A 204 -14.24 -1.50 14.80
CA VAL A 204 -14.25 -0.97 16.18
C VAL A 204 -13.79 -2.04 17.18
N GLU A 205 -14.29 -3.27 17.07
CA GLU A 205 -13.90 -4.38 17.95
C GLU A 205 -12.40 -4.68 17.86
N TYR A 206 -11.85 -4.76 16.67
CA TYR A 206 -10.42 -4.99 16.46
C TYR A 206 -9.55 -3.83 16.96
N PHE A 207 -10.04 -2.61 16.82
CA PHE A 207 -9.29 -1.41 17.18
C PHE A 207 -9.37 -1.08 18.67
N THR A 208 -10.39 -1.52 19.39
CA THR A 208 -10.59 -1.20 20.81
C THR A 208 -9.36 -1.46 21.69
N PRO A 209 -8.65 -2.59 21.59
CA PRO A 209 -7.42 -2.82 22.37
C PRO A 209 -6.31 -1.82 22.05
N VAL A 210 -6.14 -1.48 20.78
CA VAL A 210 -5.15 -0.53 20.28
C VAL A 210 -5.49 0.88 20.77
N LYS A 211 -6.74 1.31 20.65
CA LYS A 211 -7.22 2.62 21.12
C LYS A 211 -6.97 2.80 22.62
N ARG A 212 -7.28 1.77 23.43
CA ARG A 212 -6.99 1.78 24.88
C ARG A 212 -5.49 1.87 25.19
N ALA A 213 -4.65 1.24 24.36
CA ALA A 213 -3.19 1.31 24.52
C ALA A 213 -2.65 2.70 24.17
N LEU A 214 -3.18 3.34 23.13
CA LEU A 214 -2.87 4.71 22.74
C LEU A 214 -3.21 5.71 23.85
N GLU A 215 -4.43 5.66 24.41
CA GLU A 215 -4.85 6.54 25.51
C GLU A 215 -3.93 6.40 26.73
N ARG A 216 -3.64 5.18 27.15
CA ARG A 216 -2.68 4.93 28.25
C ARG A 216 -1.26 5.41 27.94
N ALA A 217 -0.82 5.30 26.70
CA ALA A 217 0.52 5.77 26.31
C ALA A 217 0.62 7.29 26.35
N LYS A 218 -0.45 8.01 25.99
CA LYS A 218 -0.55 9.46 26.04
C LYS A 218 -0.35 10.04 27.46
N GLU A 219 -0.68 9.27 28.50
CA GLU A 219 -0.48 9.70 29.91
C GLU A 219 1.01 9.80 30.29
N SER A 220 1.90 9.07 29.61
CA SER A 220 3.32 8.93 29.98
C SER A 220 4.31 9.37 28.88
N LEU A 221 3.85 9.52 27.65
CA LEU A 221 4.69 9.88 26.50
C LEU A 221 4.29 11.22 25.89
N GLN A 222 5.23 11.90 25.27
CA GLN A 222 4.96 13.02 24.38
C GLN A 222 4.32 12.49 23.08
N LEU A 223 3.11 11.97 23.21
CA LEU A 223 2.35 11.31 22.14
C LEU A 223 1.18 12.18 21.69
N GLU A 224 1.21 12.54 20.41
CA GLU A 224 0.09 13.17 19.70
C GLU A 224 -0.66 12.10 18.90
N ILE A 225 -1.99 12.09 19.01
CA ILE A 225 -2.86 11.20 18.27
C ILE A 225 -3.70 12.03 17.32
N ILE A 226 -3.58 11.77 16.02
CA ILE A 226 -4.25 12.49 14.94
C ILE A 226 -5.23 11.54 14.26
N VAL A 227 -6.52 11.91 14.29
CA VAL A 227 -7.61 11.13 13.69
C VAL A 227 -8.08 11.80 12.43
N ASP A 228 -8.26 11.02 11.35
CA ASP A 228 -8.77 11.51 10.07
C ASP A 228 -8.06 12.79 9.60
N ALA A 229 -6.73 12.75 9.51
CA ALA A 229 -5.93 13.90 9.09
C ALA A 229 -6.53 14.56 7.84
N PRO A 230 -6.81 15.88 7.86
CA PRO A 230 -7.48 16.59 6.76
C PRO A 230 -6.69 16.48 5.44
N ASN A 231 -5.38 16.53 5.56
CA ASN A 231 -4.47 16.31 4.45
C ASN A 231 -3.50 15.17 4.84
N TYR A 232 -3.56 14.05 4.15
CA TYR A 232 -2.74 12.88 4.48
C TYR A 232 -1.24 13.13 4.25
N THR A 233 -0.87 14.11 3.43
CA THR A 233 0.54 14.46 3.18
C THR A 233 1.21 15.09 4.40
N ASP A 234 0.43 15.68 5.32
CA ASP A 234 0.93 16.30 6.56
C ASP A 234 1.63 15.26 7.46
N ILE A 235 1.22 13.98 7.36
CA ILE A 235 1.87 12.85 8.05
C ILE A 235 3.39 12.87 7.81
N TYR A 236 3.80 13.16 6.57
CA TYR A 236 5.19 13.09 6.12
C TYR A 236 5.92 14.42 6.19
N ALA A 237 5.19 15.52 6.37
CA ALA A 237 5.79 16.86 6.51
C ALA A 237 6.37 17.10 7.92
N GLU A 238 5.79 16.48 8.95
CA GLU A 238 6.06 16.78 10.36
C GLU A 238 6.79 15.67 11.13
N GLY A 239 7.04 14.53 10.51
CA GLY A 239 7.76 13.39 11.10
C GLY A 239 9.19 13.28 10.60
N ASP A 240 10.07 12.63 11.31
CA ASP A 240 11.45 12.43 10.88
C ASP A 240 11.75 10.98 10.49
N VAL A 241 11.15 10.02 11.16
CA VAL A 241 11.28 8.58 10.91
C VAL A 241 9.91 7.93 11.04
N LEU A 242 9.53 7.14 10.03
CA LEU A 242 8.32 6.33 10.08
C LEU A 242 8.62 4.98 10.75
N VAL A 243 7.82 4.60 11.75
CA VAL A 243 7.97 3.33 12.47
C VAL A 243 6.73 2.48 12.22
N LEU A 244 6.87 1.47 11.41
CA LEU A 244 5.81 0.51 11.06
C LEU A 244 6.30 -0.92 11.28
N PRO A 245 6.31 -1.45 12.51
CA PRO A 245 6.68 -2.83 12.78
C PRO A 245 5.58 -3.78 12.30
N ARG A 246 5.34 -3.75 10.99
CA ARG A 246 4.20 -4.34 10.31
C ARG A 246 4.18 -5.86 10.48
N ARG A 247 3.04 -6.39 10.89
CA ARG A 247 2.86 -7.79 11.24
C ARG A 247 2.56 -8.69 10.06
N TYR A 248 1.94 -8.14 9.01
CA TYR A 248 1.63 -8.84 7.75
C TYR A 248 1.24 -7.83 6.66
N GLY A 249 1.26 -8.27 5.41
CA GLY A 249 0.75 -7.54 4.25
C GLY A 249 1.82 -7.28 3.19
N GLY A 250 1.37 -7.08 1.97
CA GLY A 250 2.19 -6.78 0.80
C GLY A 250 2.56 -5.30 0.70
N LEU A 251 2.00 -4.61 -0.29
CA LEU A 251 2.25 -3.18 -0.53
C LEU A 251 1.94 -2.33 0.71
N CYS A 252 2.83 -1.41 1.02
CA CYS A 252 2.70 -0.46 2.11
C CYS A 252 2.87 0.97 1.59
N LEU A 253 1.78 1.61 1.14
CA LEU A 253 1.84 2.99 0.63
C LEU A 253 2.45 3.98 1.63
N PRO A 254 2.12 3.94 2.94
CA PRO A 254 2.79 4.81 3.91
C PRO A 254 4.32 4.69 3.93
N ALA A 255 4.88 3.49 3.66
CA ALA A 255 6.32 3.34 3.54
C ALA A 255 6.86 4.03 2.27
N ASN A 256 6.19 3.85 1.13
CA ASN A 256 6.55 4.51 -0.13
C ASN A 256 6.50 6.04 0.01
N GLU A 257 5.45 6.54 0.64
CA GLU A 257 5.22 7.96 0.87
C GLU A 257 6.27 8.57 1.82
N ALA A 258 6.63 7.85 2.89
CA ALA A 258 7.70 8.26 3.78
C ALA A 258 9.06 8.31 3.07
N LEU A 259 9.38 7.29 2.27
CA LEU A 259 10.60 7.28 1.45
C LEU A 259 10.66 8.49 0.51
N SER A 260 9.54 8.84 -0.13
CA SER A 260 9.44 10.06 -0.97
C SER A 260 9.78 11.32 -0.19
N ALA A 261 9.29 11.45 1.05
CA ALA A 261 9.58 12.57 1.95
C ALA A 261 11.03 12.59 2.46
N GLY A 262 11.84 11.58 2.17
CA GLY A 262 13.16 11.41 2.76
C GLY A 262 13.13 10.83 4.19
N MET A 263 11.98 10.36 4.67
CA MET A 263 11.85 9.71 5.97
C MET A 263 12.32 8.27 5.90
N PRO A 264 13.32 7.84 6.69
CA PRO A 264 13.62 6.43 6.88
C PRO A 264 12.42 5.67 7.45
N VAL A 265 12.34 4.36 7.15
CA VAL A 265 11.20 3.52 7.57
C VAL A 265 11.69 2.32 8.35
N ILE A 266 11.37 2.25 9.65
CA ILE A 266 11.65 1.08 10.47
C ILE A 266 10.51 0.07 10.30
N MET A 267 10.81 -1.14 9.80
CA MET A 267 9.82 -2.22 9.61
C MET A 267 10.34 -3.55 10.17
N THR A 268 9.46 -4.55 10.20
CA THR A 268 9.84 -5.93 10.52
C THR A 268 10.69 -6.55 9.41
N ASP A 269 11.69 -7.36 9.79
CA ASP A 269 12.53 -8.16 8.87
C ASP A 269 11.75 -9.39 8.38
N VAL A 270 10.74 -9.15 7.57
CA VAL A 270 9.90 -10.17 6.93
C VAL A 270 9.51 -9.70 5.53
N SER A 271 9.26 -10.66 4.64
CA SER A 271 8.79 -10.34 3.28
C SER A 271 7.45 -9.54 3.32
N PRO A 272 7.35 -8.47 2.51
CA PRO A 272 8.27 -8.02 1.45
C PRO A 272 9.23 -6.90 1.90
N ASN A 273 9.27 -6.55 3.18
CA ASN A 273 10.01 -5.39 3.68
C ASN A 273 11.52 -5.56 3.47
N ASP A 274 12.02 -6.79 3.69
CA ASP A 274 13.41 -7.20 3.51
C ASP A 274 13.92 -7.11 2.07
N ALA A 275 13.01 -7.12 1.10
CA ALA A 275 13.36 -6.93 -0.31
C ALA A 275 13.43 -5.45 -0.74
N LEU A 276 12.84 -4.53 0.03
CA LEU A 276 12.76 -3.11 -0.29
C LEU A 276 13.73 -2.26 0.55
N LEU A 277 13.82 -2.56 1.85
CA LEU A 277 14.47 -1.71 2.83
C LEU A 277 15.87 -2.22 3.20
N PRO A 278 16.80 -1.34 3.54
CA PRO A 278 18.12 -1.73 4.04
C PRO A 278 17.99 -2.44 5.40
N LYS A 279 18.89 -3.40 5.66
CA LYS A 279 18.88 -4.21 6.90
C LYS A 279 19.00 -3.36 8.17
N GLU A 280 19.64 -2.22 8.06
CA GLU A 280 19.82 -1.25 9.15
C GLU A 280 18.48 -0.72 9.68
N TRP A 281 17.41 -0.76 8.87
CA TRP A 281 16.06 -0.30 9.27
C TRP A 281 15.13 -1.45 9.65
N LEU A 282 15.58 -2.69 9.50
CA LEU A 282 14.75 -3.86 9.76
C LEU A 282 14.91 -4.35 11.21
N VAL A 283 13.80 -4.79 11.77
CA VAL A 283 13.71 -5.33 13.13
C VAL A 283 13.32 -6.80 13.09
N PRO A 284 14.06 -7.69 13.77
CA PRO A 284 13.68 -9.09 13.86
C PRO A 284 12.25 -9.27 14.34
N ALA A 285 11.55 -10.20 13.70
CA ALA A 285 10.18 -10.53 14.06
C ALA A 285 9.97 -12.05 14.14
N LYS A 286 9.05 -12.48 15.01
CA LYS A 286 8.72 -13.88 15.20
C LYS A 286 7.33 -14.18 14.68
N PHE A 287 7.15 -15.34 14.05
CA PHE A 287 5.83 -15.86 13.72
C PHE A 287 5.02 -16.03 15.01
N THR A 288 3.78 -15.58 15.01
CA THR A 288 2.87 -15.69 16.15
C THR A 288 1.72 -16.65 15.87
N HIS A 289 1.00 -16.42 14.78
CA HIS A 289 -0.14 -17.23 14.38
C HIS A 289 -0.47 -17.02 12.91
N ARG A 290 -1.43 -17.78 12.42
CA ARG A 290 -2.01 -17.65 11.09
C ARG A 290 -3.50 -17.35 11.21
N PHE A 291 -4.03 -16.50 10.34
CA PHE A 291 -5.47 -16.32 10.19
C PHE A 291 -5.87 -16.46 8.73
N PHE A 292 -7.15 -16.71 8.52
CA PHE A 292 -7.74 -16.83 7.20
C PHE A 292 -8.53 -15.55 6.87
N ALA A 293 -8.17 -14.91 5.74
CA ALA A 293 -8.96 -13.87 5.09
C ALA A 293 -9.61 -14.46 3.82
N HIS A 294 -9.13 -14.11 2.64
CA HIS A 294 -9.40 -14.88 1.41
C HIS A 294 -8.36 -15.98 1.19
N VAL A 295 -7.24 -15.89 1.89
CA VAL A 295 -6.09 -16.79 1.91
C VAL A 295 -5.55 -16.91 3.32
N ASP A 296 -4.67 -17.88 3.54
CA ASP A 296 -3.91 -17.98 4.78
C ASP A 296 -2.84 -16.90 4.89
N ILE A 297 -2.90 -16.12 5.96
CA ILE A 297 -2.00 -15.02 6.27
C ILE A 297 -1.19 -15.33 7.52
N ASP A 298 0.12 -15.40 7.38
CA ASP A 298 1.04 -15.50 8.50
C ASP A 298 1.22 -14.14 9.19
N VAL A 299 1.14 -14.13 10.52
CA VAL A 299 1.28 -12.93 11.35
C VAL A 299 2.57 -13.02 12.14
N PHE A 300 3.34 -11.96 12.08
CA PHE A 300 4.62 -11.81 12.79
C PHE A 300 4.53 -10.72 13.85
N GLU A 301 5.44 -10.70 14.79
CA GLU A 301 5.52 -9.68 15.82
C GLU A 301 6.97 -9.27 16.04
N ALA A 302 7.22 -7.97 15.98
CA ALA A 302 8.52 -7.39 16.26
C ALA A 302 8.89 -7.54 17.73
N ASP A 303 10.15 -7.80 18.02
CA ASP A 303 10.67 -7.67 19.39
C ASP A 303 10.73 -6.18 19.77
N ALA A 304 9.96 -5.79 20.79
CA ALA A 304 9.87 -4.40 21.21
C ALA A 304 11.18 -3.83 21.79
N ASN A 305 12.09 -4.68 22.33
CA ASN A 305 13.40 -4.23 22.78
C ASN A 305 14.30 -3.91 21.59
N MET A 306 14.29 -4.80 20.58
CA MET A 306 15.05 -4.57 19.35
C MET A 306 14.50 -3.37 18.56
N LEU A 307 13.17 -3.20 18.56
CA LEU A 307 12.53 -2.02 17.97
C LEU A 307 12.97 -0.73 18.68
N ALA A 308 12.94 -0.72 20.02
CA ALA A 308 13.41 0.42 20.80
C ALA A 308 14.91 0.72 20.54
N PHE A 309 15.74 -0.33 20.51
CA PHE A 309 17.16 -0.18 20.16
C PHE A 309 17.34 0.45 18.78
N LYS A 310 16.61 -0.05 17.78
CA LYS A 310 16.65 0.45 16.40
C LYS A 310 16.20 1.92 16.31
N MET A 311 15.15 2.29 17.04
CA MET A 311 14.70 3.68 17.11
C MET A 311 15.76 4.58 17.75
N LEU A 312 16.47 4.14 18.79
CA LEU A 312 17.53 4.90 19.44
C LEU A 312 18.75 5.13 18.53
N GLU A 313 19.01 4.30 17.53
CA GLU A 313 20.08 4.52 16.56
C GLU A 313 19.94 5.84 15.81
N PHE A 314 18.69 6.29 15.57
CA PHE A 314 18.37 7.55 14.90
C PHE A 314 18.67 8.82 15.74
N GLU A 315 19.07 8.67 17.01
CA GLU A 315 19.60 9.76 17.82
C GLU A 315 20.97 10.24 17.30
N LYS A 316 21.71 9.34 16.63
CA LYS A 316 22.99 9.63 16.00
C LYS A 316 22.75 10.40 14.70
N GLN A 317 23.23 11.64 14.65
CA GLN A 317 23.04 12.51 13.50
C GLN A 317 23.57 11.90 12.20
N GLU A 318 24.74 11.26 12.23
CA GLU A 318 25.35 10.62 11.06
C GLU A 318 24.46 9.49 10.52
N PHE A 319 23.87 8.69 11.40
CA PHE A 319 22.95 7.61 10.99
C PHE A 319 21.65 8.17 10.41
N MET A 320 21.13 9.27 10.98
CA MET A 320 19.96 9.95 10.46
C MET A 320 20.20 10.51 9.05
N GLN A 321 21.35 11.20 8.85
CA GLN A 321 21.71 11.78 7.55
C GLN A 321 21.89 10.69 6.49
N TRP A 322 22.65 9.65 6.80
CA TRP A 322 22.79 8.48 5.90
C TRP A 322 21.43 7.88 5.55
N SER A 323 20.56 7.72 6.55
CA SER A 323 19.23 7.15 6.36
C SER A 323 18.33 8.04 5.48
N ASN A 324 18.41 9.37 5.65
CA ASN A 324 17.66 10.31 4.81
C ASN A 324 18.11 10.26 3.33
N GLU A 325 19.42 10.19 3.09
CA GLU A 325 19.98 10.03 1.75
C GLU A 325 19.53 8.69 1.14
N ARG A 326 19.59 7.62 1.93
CA ARG A 326 19.18 6.29 1.48
C ARG A 326 17.69 6.20 1.17
N ALA A 327 16.82 6.86 1.95
CA ALA A 327 15.39 6.98 1.65
C ALA A 327 15.16 7.66 0.30
N ASN A 328 15.89 8.75 0.03
CA ASN A 328 15.84 9.44 -1.25
C ASN A 328 16.26 8.54 -2.43
N GLU A 329 17.38 7.81 -2.30
CA GLU A 329 17.87 6.90 -3.33
C GLU A 329 16.83 5.81 -3.68
N ILE A 330 16.20 5.20 -2.67
CA ILE A 330 15.15 4.20 -2.87
C ILE A 330 13.95 4.84 -3.58
N ALA A 331 13.49 6.00 -3.10
CA ALA A 331 12.36 6.70 -3.69
C ALA A 331 12.62 7.10 -5.15
N GLU A 332 13.84 7.52 -5.48
CA GLU A 332 14.25 7.89 -6.83
C GLU A 332 14.29 6.67 -7.76
N SER A 333 14.90 5.58 -7.30
CA SER A 333 14.98 4.34 -8.08
C SER A 333 13.62 3.72 -8.39
N MET A 334 12.62 3.97 -7.54
CA MET A 334 11.24 3.51 -7.67
C MET A 334 10.26 4.61 -8.08
N SER A 335 10.72 5.81 -8.42
CA SER A 335 9.85 6.91 -8.85
C SER A 335 9.10 6.58 -10.14
N TRP A 336 8.00 7.27 -10.40
CA TRP A 336 7.29 7.16 -11.66
C TRP A 336 8.18 7.52 -12.86
N GLU A 337 9.06 8.50 -12.72
CA GLU A 337 10.01 8.91 -13.75
C GLU A 337 10.94 7.76 -14.13
N THR A 338 11.44 7.03 -13.15
CA THR A 338 12.34 5.88 -13.36
C THR A 338 11.58 4.64 -13.82
N MET A 339 10.39 4.37 -13.24
CA MET A 339 9.65 3.13 -13.45
C MET A 339 8.73 3.15 -14.67
N LYS A 340 8.30 4.32 -15.16
CA LYS A 340 7.39 4.43 -16.31
C LYS A 340 7.89 3.71 -17.56
N PRO A 341 9.17 3.86 -17.99
CA PRO A 341 9.68 3.10 -19.15
C PRO A 341 9.59 1.58 -18.95
N ARG A 342 9.81 1.10 -17.71
CA ARG A 342 9.65 -0.32 -17.38
C ARG A 342 8.18 -0.76 -17.49
N TYR A 343 7.23 0.06 -17.04
CA TYR A 343 5.79 -0.20 -17.17
C TYR A 343 5.39 -0.29 -18.65
N GLU A 344 5.84 0.65 -19.47
CA GLU A 344 5.59 0.67 -20.91
C GLU A 344 6.17 -0.57 -21.60
N ALA A 345 7.41 -0.94 -21.28
CA ALA A 345 8.05 -2.15 -21.82
C ALA A 345 7.34 -3.45 -21.40
N LEU A 346 6.89 -3.54 -20.15
CA LEU A 346 6.13 -4.70 -19.66
C LEU A 346 4.79 -4.83 -20.38
N ILE A 347 4.05 -3.71 -20.57
CA ILE A 347 2.80 -3.71 -21.33
C ILE A 347 3.03 -4.14 -22.77
N GLU A 348 4.08 -3.64 -23.43
CA GLU A 348 4.45 -4.08 -24.77
C GLU A 348 4.77 -5.57 -24.84
N GLN A 349 5.54 -6.07 -23.89
CA GLN A 349 5.92 -7.48 -23.82
C GLN A 349 4.71 -8.40 -23.74
N VAL A 350 3.70 -8.06 -22.93
CA VAL A 350 2.51 -8.89 -22.73
C VAL A 350 1.53 -8.80 -23.88
N CYS A 351 1.48 -7.67 -24.60
CA CYS A 351 0.63 -7.51 -25.78
C CYS A 351 1.20 -8.16 -27.07
N LYS A 352 2.51 -8.45 -27.11
CA LYS A 352 3.16 -9.11 -28.26
C LYS A 352 3.08 -10.64 -28.23
N LYS A 353 2.62 -11.21 -27.13
CA LYS A 353 2.42 -12.67 -26.95
C LYS A 353 1.00 -13.08 -27.32
#